data_a6912bb88ff35df1e693d13464cd3998
#
_entry.id   a6912bb88ff35df1e693d13464cd3998
#
_cell.length_a   1.000
_cell.length_b   1.000
_cell.length_c   1.000
_cell.angle_alpha   90.00
_cell.angle_beta   90.00
_cell.angle_gamma   90.00
#
_symmetry.space_group_name_H-M   'P 1'
#
loop_
_entity.id
_entity.type
_entity.pdbx_description
1 polymer ?
#
loop_
_entity_poly.entity_id
_entity_poly.type
_entity_poly.pdbx_seq_one_letter_code
_entity_poly.pdbx_strand_id
1 'polypeptide(L)'
;KVTQNLYLIALRSLLEYFLEKNINSLSPSKIKLAKDTRDKEVNFLNLSQVEKLLSTPDIKDKKGLRDRAMLESFFSTGLRVQELVNLNRDQFKINKNNEDLEIVIVGKGGKVRTVYFSKRAVFWLYKYLESRVDIDDALFINYWKPAQNSNRSKRLTVKSVDNIVKKYVKIAGLPTITTPHTLRHSFATDLLSQGVDLRLVQEFLGHKNIATTQIYTHVTKKQLRDVHRKIHSDRDFDKN
;
A
#
# COMPACT_ATOMS: atom_id res chain seq x y z
N LYS A 1 13.73 17.32 -10.34
CA LYS A 1 13.19 17.00 -11.69
C LYS A 1 11.69 16.70 -11.67
N VAL A 2 11.16 15.84 -10.76
CA VAL A 2 9.71 15.49 -10.72
C VAL A 2 8.85 16.73 -10.48
N THR A 3 9.15 17.54 -9.45
CA THR A 3 8.44 18.79 -9.14
C THR A 3 8.56 19.78 -10.29
N GLN A 4 9.74 19.90 -10.89
CA GLN A 4 9.97 20.74 -12.07
C GLN A 4 9.05 20.33 -13.24
N ASN A 5 8.96 19.05 -13.54
CA ASN A 5 8.07 18.55 -14.60
C ASN A 5 6.59 18.82 -14.31
N LEU A 6 6.16 18.78 -13.03
CA LEU A 6 4.78 19.16 -12.68
C LEU A 6 4.48 20.62 -13.04
N TYR A 7 5.39 21.56 -12.75
CA TYR A 7 5.23 22.96 -13.17
C TYR A 7 5.25 23.12 -14.69
N LEU A 8 6.13 22.40 -15.38
CA LEU A 8 6.20 22.44 -16.85
C LEU A 8 4.94 21.87 -17.50
N ILE A 9 4.33 20.82 -16.92
CA ILE A 9 3.05 20.28 -17.39
C ILE A 9 1.93 21.31 -17.21
N ALA A 10 1.84 21.95 -16.04
CA ALA A 10 0.84 22.99 -15.78
C ALA A 10 1.00 24.17 -16.74
N LEU A 11 2.25 24.58 -17.02
CA LEU A 11 2.55 25.63 -17.99
C LEU A 11 2.13 25.23 -19.41
N ARG A 12 2.40 23.99 -19.83
CA ARG A 12 1.95 23.49 -21.13
C ARG A 12 0.44 23.55 -21.26
N SER A 13 -0.31 23.09 -20.26
CA SER A 13 -1.77 23.14 -20.25
C SER A 13 -2.30 24.57 -20.33
N LEU A 14 -1.64 25.53 -19.66
CA LEU A 14 -1.99 26.94 -19.77
C LEU A 14 -1.77 27.48 -21.18
N LEU A 15 -0.63 27.14 -21.80
CA LEU A 15 -0.31 27.56 -23.17
C LEU A 15 -1.23 26.88 -24.20
N GLU A 16 -1.66 25.63 -23.98
CA GLU A 16 -2.68 24.95 -24.77
C GLU A 16 -4.03 25.70 -24.70
N TYR A 17 -4.45 26.11 -23.50
CA TYR A 17 -5.65 26.95 -23.32
C TYR A 17 -5.54 28.30 -24.06
N PHE A 18 -4.37 28.98 -24.01
CA PHE A 18 -4.17 30.21 -24.76
C PHE A 18 -4.30 30.00 -26.27
N LEU A 19 -3.75 28.89 -26.77
CA LEU A 19 -3.89 28.54 -28.19
C LEU A 19 -5.36 28.32 -28.59
N GLU A 20 -6.13 27.59 -27.77
CA GLU A 20 -7.58 27.40 -27.98
C GLU A 20 -8.36 28.72 -27.99
N LYS A 21 -7.91 29.71 -27.25
CA LYS A 21 -8.52 31.05 -27.19
C LYS A 21 -7.97 32.04 -28.21
N ASN A 22 -7.13 31.57 -29.16
CA ASN A 22 -6.47 32.43 -30.15
C ASN A 22 -5.61 33.55 -29.52
N ILE A 23 -5.11 33.35 -28.30
CA ILE A 23 -4.19 34.28 -27.65
C ILE A 23 -2.78 33.98 -28.14
N ASN A 24 -2.12 34.98 -28.69
CA ASN A 24 -0.75 34.84 -29.18
C ASN A 24 0.21 34.54 -28.00
N SER A 25 0.79 33.35 -28.01
CA SER A 25 1.65 32.85 -26.93
C SER A 25 2.69 31.85 -27.45
N LEU A 26 3.62 31.44 -26.56
CA LEU A 26 4.61 30.41 -26.87
C LEU A 26 3.89 29.09 -27.17
N SER A 27 4.28 28.41 -28.26
CA SER A 27 3.75 27.09 -28.57
C SER A 27 4.04 26.07 -27.42
N PRO A 28 3.03 25.33 -26.94
CA PRO A 28 3.17 24.32 -25.89
C PRO A 28 4.24 23.26 -26.18
N SER A 29 4.47 22.95 -27.46
CA SER A 29 5.48 21.98 -27.91
C SER A 29 6.93 22.40 -27.61
N LYS A 30 7.19 23.71 -27.43
CA LYS A 30 8.51 24.22 -27.06
C LYS A 30 8.87 23.92 -25.59
N ILE A 31 7.89 23.61 -24.75
CA ILE A 31 8.13 23.22 -23.35
C ILE A 31 8.56 21.75 -23.31
N LYS A 32 9.86 21.52 -23.20
CA LYS A 32 10.41 20.17 -23.07
C LYS A 32 10.44 19.71 -21.64
N LEU A 33 9.83 18.54 -21.35
CA LEU A 33 9.92 17.93 -20.02
C LEU A 33 11.28 17.27 -19.84
N ALA A 34 11.86 17.39 -18.65
CA ALA A 34 13.08 16.69 -18.32
C ALA A 34 12.85 15.17 -18.31
N LYS A 35 13.65 14.43 -19.09
CA LYS A 35 13.61 12.96 -19.04
C LYS A 35 14.05 12.48 -17.66
N ASP A 36 13.22 11.69 -17.01
CA ASP A 36 13.59 10.99 -15.78
C ASP A 36 14.27 9.67 -16.19
N THR A 37 15.58 9.69 -16.26
CA THR A 37 16.42 8.54 -16.65
C THR A 37 16.78 7.65 -15.46
N ARG A 38 16.24 7.94 -14.26
CA ARG A 38 16.52 7.10 -13.11
C ARG A 38 15.69 5.83 -13.21
N ASP A 39 16.35 4.71 -13.24
CA ASP A 39 15.71 3.43 -12.93
C ASP A 39 15.13 3.55 -11.53
N LYS A 40 13.81 3.54 -11.44
CA LYS A 40 13.12 3.55 -10.16
C LYS A 40 13.27 2.16 -9.55
N GLU A 41 14.34 1.94 -8.81
CA GLU A 41 14.39 0.79 -7.94
C GLU A 41 13.18 0.83 -7.01
N VAL A 42 12.34 -0.18 -7.12
CA VAL A 42 11.18 -0.31 -6.23
C VAL A 42 11.67 -0.86 -4.90
N ASN A 43 11.71 0.00 -3.91
CA ASN A 43 12.05 -0.42 -2.56
C ASN A 43 10.92 -1.27 -1.99
N PHE A 44 11.22 -2.52 -1.66
CA PHE A 44 10.34 -3.43 -0.95
C PHE A 44 11.11 -4.14 0.17
N LEU A 45 10.38 -4.65 1.15
CA LEU A 45 10.91 -5.49 2.21
C LEU A 45 10.73 -6.95 1.83
N ASN A 46 11.74 -7.78 2.08
CA ASN A 46 11.58 -9.22 2.01
C ASN A 46 10.73 -9.74 3.18
N LEU A 47 10.26 -10.99 3.11
CA LEU A 47 9.36 -11.56 4.12
C LEU A 47 9.93 -11.52 5.54
N SER A 48 11.23 -11.76 5.72
CA SER A 48 11.88 -11.70 7.04
C SER A 48 11.90 -10.28 7.61
N GLN A 49 12.11 -9.29 6.77
CA GLN A 49 12.04 -7.86 7.15
C GLN A 49 10.61 -7.42 7.46
N VAL A 50 9.64 -7.89 6.67
CA VAL A 50 8.22 -7.66 6.95
C VAL A 50 7.86 -8.25 8.31
N GLU A 51 8.20 -9.52 8.56
CA GLU A 51 7.91 -10.20 9.84
C GLU A 51 8.52 -9.44 11.02
N LYS A 52 9.77 -8.98 10.88
CA LYS A 52 10.45 -8.17 11.88
C LYS A 52 9.71 -6.87 12.15
N LEU A 53 9.24 -6.17 11.10
CA LEU A 53 8.46 -4.94 11.25
C LEU A 53 7.13 -5.19 11.96
N LEU A 54 6.41 -6.23 11.53
CA LEU A 54 5.11 -6.59 12.07
C LEU A 54 5.22 -6.96 13.56
N SER A 55 6.28 -7.66 13.99
CA SER A 55 6.47 -8.10 15.38
C SER A 55 7.03 -7.03 16.32
N THR A 56 7.46 -5.88 15.81
CA THR A 56 8.09 -4.81 16.61
C THR A 56 7.14 -4.09 17.59
N PRO A 57 5.84 -3.85 17.29
CA PRO A 57 4.94 -3.18 18.23
C PRO A 57 4.76 -3.96 19.54
N ASP A 58 4.88 -3.29 20.69
CA ASP A 58 4.57 -3.89 21.99
C ASP A 58 3.05 -4.05 22.17
N ILE A 59 2.60 -5.28 22.08
CA ILE A 59 1.17 -5.64 22.15
C ILE A 59 0.55 -5.55 23.54
N LYS A 60 1.34 -5.28 24.59
CA LYS A 60 0.84 -5.02 25.94
C LYS A 60 0.26 -3.61 26.05
N ASP A 61 0.74 -2.67 25.23
CA ASP A 61 0.21 -1.31 25.16
C ASP A 61 -0.91 -1.23 24.08
N LYS A 62 -1.99 -0.51 24.40
CA LYS A 62 -3.12 -0.29 23.46
C LYS A 62 -2.70 0.35 22.14
N LYS A 63 -1.69 1.26 22.18
CA LYS A 63 -1.14 1.87 20.97
C LYS A 63 -0.37 0.83 20.14
N GLY A 64 0.44 0.01 20.80
CA GLY A 64 1.19 -1.04 20.12
C GLY A 64 0.28 -2.11 19.55
N LEU A 65 -0.79 -2.49 20.23
CA LEU A 65 -1.79 -3.43 19.72
C LEU A 65 -2.52 -2.86 18.47
N ARG A 66 -2.92 -1.57 18.51
CA ARG A 66 -3.43 -0.85 17.33
C ARG A 66 -2.42 -0.88 16.18
N ASP A 67 -1.18 -0.54 16.47
CA ASP A 67 -0.13 -0.40 15.46
C ASP A 67 0.20 -1.76 14.83
N ARG A 68 0.19 -2.84 15.62
CA ARG A 68 0.31 -4.21 15.12
C ARG A 68 -0.82 -4.55 14.16
N ALA A 69 -2.07 -4.35 14.56
CA ALA A 69 -3.24 -4.61 13.73
C ALA A 69 -3.23 -3.79 12.43
N MET A 70 -2.77 -2.54 12.51
CA MET A 70 -2.62 -1.66 11.35
C MET A 70 -1.55 -2.15 10.38
N LEU A 71 -0.37 -2.53 10.85
CA LEU A 71 0.72 -3.03 10.01
C LEU A 71 0.34 -4.36 9.35
N GLU A 72 -0.31 -5.27 10.07
CA GLU A 72 -0.84 -6.53 9.53
C GLU A 72 -1.88 -6.27 8.43
N SER A 73 -2.77 -5.28 8.64
CA SER A 73 -3.75 -4.88 7.64
C SER A 73 -3.08 -4.35 6.38
N PHE A 74 -2.03 -3.55 6.49
CA PHE A 74 -1.28 -3.07 5.32
C PHE A 74 -0.69 -4.19 4.51
N PHE A 75 0.02 -5.12 5.17
CA PHE A 75 0.70 -6.20 4.48
C PHE A 75 -0.29 -7.24 3.92
N SER A 76 -1.38 -7.51 4.63
CA SER A 76 -2.40 -8.46 4.17
C SER A 76 -3.19 -7.99 2.94
N THR A 77 -3.44 -6.68 2.81
CA THR A 77 -4.40 -6.15 1.84
C THR A 77 -3.77 -5.29 0.73
N GLY A 78 -2.54 -4.83 0.95
CA GLY A 78 -1.91 -3.86 0.07
C GLY A 78 -2.67 -2.53 -0.06
N LEU A 79 -3.46 -2.13 0.93
CA LEU A 79 -4.20 -0.86 0.95
C LEU A 79 -3.29 0.35 0.77
N ARG A 80 -3.82 1.42 0.15
CA ARG A 80 -3.19 2.74 0.23
C ARG A 80 -3.41 3.32 1.62
N VAL A 81 -2.47 4.14 2.09
CA VAL A 81 -2.57 4.75 3.42
C VAL A 81 -3.88 5.52 3.62
N GLN A 82 -4.36 6.23 2.61
CA GLN A 82 -5.63 6.94 2.67
C GLN A 82 -6.82 5.98 2.76
N GLU A 83 -6.79 4.86 2.04
CA GLU A 83 -7.83 3.84 2.10
C GLU A 83 -7.90 3.22 3.51
N LEU A 84 -6.74 2.90 4.09
CA LEU A 84 -6.67 2.33 5.43
C LEU A 84 -7.19 3.29 6.51
N VAL A 85 -6.82 4.59 6.47
CA VAL A 85 -7.31 5.55 7.47
C VAL A 85 -8.81 5.83 7.32
N ASN A 86 -9.38 5.62 6.15
CA ASN A 86 -10.82 5.79 5.90
C ASN A 86 -11.68 4.60 6.35
N LEU A 87 -11.07 3.46 6.72
CA LEU A 87 -11.82 2.31 7.21
C LEU A 87 -12.62 2.65 8.47
N ASN A 88 -13.83 2.14 8.54
CA ASN A 88 -14.72 2.27 9.68
C ASN A 88 -14.87 0.96 10.43
N ARG A 89 -15.14 1.06 11.71
CA ARG A 89 -15.30 -0.06 12.63
C ARG A 89 -16.50 -0.95 12.28
N ASP A 90 -17.59 -0.39 11.80
CA ASP A 90 -18.81 -1.10 11.42
C ASP A 90 -18.63 -2.04 10.24
N GLN A 91 -17.63 -1.79 9.38
CA GLN A 91 -17.25 -2.69 8.29
C GLN A 91 -16.67 -4.01 8.79
N PHE A 92 -16.21 -4.07 10.05
CA PHE A 92 -15.48 -5.19 10.64
C PHE A 92 -16.33 -5.96 11.65
N LYS A 93 -17.29 -6.77 11.15
CA LYS A 93 -18.07 -7.68 11.97
C LYS A 93 -17.26 -8.97 12.21
N ILE A 94 -16.22 -8.86 13.04
CA ILE A 94 -15.27 -9.94 13.30
C ILE A 94 -15.63 -10.63 14.62
N ASN A 95 -15.57 -11.96 14.61
CA ASN A 95 -15.58 -12.79 15.83
C ASN A 95 -14.28 -13.62 15.91
N LYS A 96 -14.07 -14.29 17.03
CA LYS A 96 -12.85 -15.05 17.32
C LYS A 96 -12.56 -16.17 16.29
N ASN A 97 -13.57 -16.66 15.61
CA ASN A 97 -13.49 -17.81 14.70
C ASN A 97 -13.41 -17.41 13.22
N ASN A 98 -13.40 -16.12 12.90
CA ASN A 98 -13.26 -15.69 11.51
C ASN A 98 -11.87 -16.06 10.99
N GLU A 99 -11.83 -16.78 9.88
CA GLU A 99 -10.58 -17.14 9.21
C GLU A 99 -10.22 -16.15 8.13
N ASP A 100 -11.20 -15.67 7.38
CA ASP A 100 -11.06 -14.71 6.28
C ASP A 100 -12.07 -13.58 6.43
N LEU A 101 -11.72 -12.42 5.94
CA LEU A 101 -12.57 -11.24 5.94
C LEU A 101 -12.45 -10.50 4.62
N GLU A 102 -13.57 -10.25 3.98
CA GLU A 102 -13.68 -9.47 2.75
C GLU A 102 -14.35 -8.14 3.06
N ILE A 103 -13.75 -7.05 2.60
CA ILE A 103 -14.29 -5.70 2.78
C ILE A 103 -14.29 -4.95 1.45
N VAL A 104 -15.42 -4.33 1.17
CA VAL A 104 -15.55 -3.44 0.02
C VAL A 104 -15.04 -2.05 0.40
N ILE A 105 -14.12 -1.53 -0.39
CA ILE A 105 -13.55 -0.19 -0.19
C ILE A 105 -13.76 0.68 -1.42
N VAL A 106 -13.84 1.99 -1.19
CA VAL A 106 -13.88 3.01 -2.24
C VAL A 106 -12.48 3.58 -2.41
N GLY A 107 -11.85 3.32 -3.55
CA GLY A 107 -10.52 3.78 -3.88
C GLY A 107 -10.50 5.15 -4.57
N LYS A 108 -9.32 5.55 -5.05
CA LYS A 108 -9.13 6.83 -5.76
C LYS A 108 -10.04 6.93 -6.99
N GLY A 109 -10.80 8.03 -7.07
CA GLY A 109 -11.73 8.31 -8.18
C GLY A 109 -13.02 7.51 -8.10
N GLY A 110 -13.49 7.15 -6.89
CA GLY A 110 -14.77 6.48 -6.65
C GLY A 110 -14.81 4.99 -7.06
N LYS A 111 -13.68 4.40 -7.47
CA LYS A 111 -13.66 2.98 -7.84
C LYS A 111 -13.80 2.09 -6.62
N VAL A 112 -14.77 1.18 -6.68
CA VAL A 112 -15.04 0.18 -5.66
C VAL A 112 -14.20 -1.07 -5.96
N ARG A 113 -13.60 -1.67 -4.92
CA ARG A 113 -12.97 -2.99 -4.99
C ARG A 113 -13.08 -3.71 -3.65
N THR A 114 -13.04 -5.03 -3.71
CA THR A 114 -12.92 -5.88 -2.51
C THR A 114 -11.46 -6.02 -2.11
N VAL A 115 -11.18 -6.01 -0.82
CA VAL A 115 -9.89 -6.33 -0.22
C VAL A 115 -10.06 -7.50 0.73
N TYR A 116 -9.05 -8.35 0.79
CA TYR A 116 -9.06 -9.61 1.53
C TYR A 116 -8.06 -9.52 2.68
N PHE A 117 -8.56 -9.75 3.90
CA PHE A 117 -7.73 -9.77 5.10
C PHE A 117 -7.36 -11.22 5.42
N SER A 118 -6.09 -11.50 5.58
CA SER A 118 -5.62 -12.82 6.00
C SER A 118 -6.05 -13.15 7.43
N LYS A 119 -6.14 -14.45 7.76
CA LYS A 119 -6.42 -14.94 9.11
C LYS A 119 -5.60 -14.24 10.19
N ARG A 120 -4.32 -14.01 9.93
CA ARG A 120 -3.42 -13.30 10.84
C ARG A 120 -3.82 -11.83 11.05
N ALA A 121 -4.17 -11.11 9.98
CA ALA A 121 -4.63 -9.73 10.07
C ALA A 121 -5.97 -9.64 10.81
N VAL A 122 -6.91 -10.56 10.54
CA VAL A 122 -8.18 -10.67 11.24
C VAL A 122 -7.99 -10.91 12.74
N PHE A 123 -7.08 -11.81 13.11
CA PHE A 123 -6.75 -12.08 14.53
C PHE A 123 -6.26 -10.82 15.26
N TRP A 124 -5.36 -10.04 14.65
CA TRP A 124 -4.84 -8.83 15.29
C TRP A 124 -5.88 -7.70 15.33
N LEU A 125 -6.71 -7.59 14.28
CA LEU A 125 -7.85 -6.67 14.26
C LEU A 125 -8.86 -7.01 15.34
N TYR A 126 -9.20 -8.29 15.51
CA TYR A 126 -10.09 -8.74 16.56
C TYR A 126 -9.57 -8.34 17.95
N LYS A 127 -8.32 -8.67 18.27
CA LYS A 127 -7.69 -8.29 19.54
C LYS A 127 -7.68 -6.79 19.78
N TYR A 128 -7.39 -6.02 18.73
CA TYR A 128 -7.40 -4.57 18.82
C TYR A 128 -8.81 -4.03 19.09
N LEU A 129 -9.80 -4.47 18.33
CA LEU A 129 -11.19 -4.03 18.47
C LEU A 129 -11.77 -4.40 19.84
N GLU A 130 -11.45 -5.59 20.34
CA GLU A 130 -11.85 -6.05 21.70
C GLU A 130 -11.24 -5.17 22.80
N SER A 131 -10.04 -4.62 22.60
CA SER A 131 -9.39 -3.72 23.54
C SER A 131 -9.95 -2.29 23.56
N ARG A 132 -10.82 -1.94 22.60
CA ARG A 132 -11.39 -0.58 22.46
C ARG A 132 -12.57 -0.39 23.42
N VAL A 133 -12.56 0.76 24.09
CA VAL A 133 -13.64 1.18 25.00
C VAL A 133 -14.35 2.44 24.54
N ASP A 134 -13.96 2.99 23.38
CA ASP A 134 -14.54 4.19 22.78
C ASP A 134 -15.62 3.82 21.74
N ILE A 135 -16.39 4.83 21.31
CA ILE A 135 -17.49 4.71 20.35
C ILE A 135 -17.16 5.34 18.98
N ASP A 136 -15.90 5.75 18.75
CA ASP A 136 -15.52 6.39 17.47
C ASP A 136 -15.67 5.43 16.29
N ASP A 137 -16.24 5.92 15.19
CA ASP A 137 -16.50 5.12 13.99
C ASP A 137 -15.22 4.66 13.28
N ALA A 138 -14.12 5.42 13.44
CA ALA A 138 -12.87 5.08 12.79
C ALA A 138 -12.32 3.72 13.23
N LEU A 139 -11.86 2.89 12.27
CA LEU A 139 -11.20 1.63 12.59
C LEU A 139 -9.94 1.87 13.43
N PHE A 140 -9.04 2.73 12.99
CA PHE A 140 -7.81 3.05 13.68
C PHE A 140 -7.85 4.45 14.28
N ILE A 141 -7.73 4.53 15.60
CA ILE A 141 -7.85 5.79 16.35
C ILE A 141 -6.52 6.26 16.94
N ASN A 142 -6.46 7.54 17.18
CA ASN A 142 -5.41 8.16 17.97
C ASN A 142 -5.79 8.13 19.46
N TYR A 143 -4.91 7.59 20.31
CA TYR A 143 -5.07 7.58 21.76
C TYR A 143 -4.62 8.88 22.46
N TRP A 144 -4.44 9.94 21.67
CA TRP A 144 -4.18 11.25 22.25
C TRP A 144 -5.44 11.78 22.93
N LYS A 145 -5.29 12.38 24.13
CA LYS A 145 -6.42 12.99 24.84
C LYS A 145 -6.82 14.26 24.08
N PRO A 146 -8.03 14.36 23.51
CA PRO A 146 -8.48 15.63 22.95
C PRO A 146 -8.61 16.67 24.05
N ALA A 147 -8.44 17.95 23.71
CA ALA A 147 -8.82 19.06 24.60
C ALA A 147 -10.28 18.86 25.03
N GLN A 148 -10.59 19.17 26.29
CA GLN A 148 -11.95 19.08 26.82
C GLN A 148 -12.90 19.80 25.84
N ASN A 149 -13.98 19.12 25.44
CA ASN A 149 -15.02 19.60 24.51
C ASN A 149 -14.73 19.55 23.00
N SER A 150 -13.80 18.74 22.51
CA SER A 150 -13.69 18.53 21.06
C SER A 150 -14.49 17.31 20.59
N ASN A 151 -15.57 17.53 19.81
CA ASN A 151 -16.29 16.48 19.03
C ASN A 151 -15.48 15.98 17.84
N ARG A 152 -14.15 16.05 17.86
CA ARG A 152 -13.31 15.63 16.75
C ARG A 152 -13.15 14.12 16.76
N SER A 153 -13.40 13.49 15.62
CA SER A 153 -13.08 12.08 15.41
C SER A 153 -11.62 11.80 15.79
N LYS A 154 -11.40 10.71 16.50
CA LYS A 154 -10.06 10.21 16.88
C LYS A 154 -9.33 9.51 15.74
N ARG A 155 -9.89 9.49 14.55
CA ARG A 155 -9.32 8.84 13.35
C ARG A 155 -7.85 9.21 13.17
N LEU A 156 -7.01 8.22 12.88
CA LEU A 156 -5.62 8.47 12.48
C LEU A 156 -5.58 9.26 11.17
N THR A 157 -4.64 10.19 11.07
CA THR A 157 -4.33 10.86 9.80
C THR A 157 -3.28 10.09 9.04
N VAL A 158 -3.19 10.32 7.72
CA VAL A 158 -2.12 9.78 6.87
C VAL A 158 -0.74 10.08 7.48
N LYS A 159 -0.54 11.31 7.96
CA LYS A 159 0.73 11.72 8.60
C LYS A 159 1.03 10.94 9.87
N SER A 160 -0.01 10.66 10.67
CA SER A 160 0.15 9.84 11.88
C SER A 160 0.58 8.41 11.54
N VAL A 161 -0.01 7.82 10.50
CA VAL A 161 0.35 6.48 10.02
C VAL A 161 1.79 6.46 9.51
N ASP A 162 2.20 7.45 8.70
CA ASP A 162 3.59 7.58 8.24
C ASP A 162 4.58 7.64 9.40
N ASN A 163 4.26 8.43 10.43
CA ASN A 163 5.10 8.56 11.62
C ASN A 163 5.18 7.25 12.41
N ILE A 164 4.07 6.50 12.53
CA ILE A 164 4.01 5.20 13.19
C ILE A 164 4.90 4.19 12.44
N VAL A 165 4.77 4.09 11.12
CA VAL A 165 5.60 3.21 10.30
C VAL A 165 7.08 3.56 10.46
N LYS A 166 7.45 4.83 10.35
CA LYS A 166 8.84 5.30 10.53
C LYS A 166 9.40 4.96 11.91
N LYS A 167 8.58 5.10 12.96
CA LYS A 167 8.95 4.71 14.33
C LYS A 167 9.37 3.24 14.38
N TYR A 168 8.52 2.34 13.87
CA TYR A 168 8.78 0.90 13.94
C TYR A 168 9.87 0.45 12.97
N VAL A 169 10.00 1.07 11.81
CA VAL A 169 11.14 0.87 10.90
C VAL A 169 12.46 1.17 11.59
N LYS A 170 12.54 2.29 12.34
CA LYS A 170 13.73 2.65 13.11
C LYS A 170 14.02 1.64 14.23
N ILE A 171 13.01 1.25 14.99
CA ILE A 171 13.17 0.28 16.11
C ILE A 171 13.59 -1.09 15.56
N ALA A 172 13.02 -1.52 14.44
CA ALA A 172 13.35 -2.78 13.79
C ALA A 172 14.71 -2.76 13.06
N GLY A 173 15.40 -1.62 12.98
CA GLY A 173 16.67 -1.51 12.24
C GLY A 173 16.51 -1.79 10.74
N LEU A 174 15.39 -1.38 10.15
CA LEU A 174 15.09 -1.54 8.72
C LEU A 174 15.50 -0.29 7.93
N PRO A 175 15.59 -0.38 6.58
CA PRO A 175 15.94 0.78 5.75
C PRO A 175 15.00 1.96 6.00
N THR A 176 15.54 3.14 6.31
CA THR A 176 14.79 4.35 6.70
C THR A 176 13.88 4.92 5.62
N ILE A 177 14.11 4.51 4.36
CA ILE A 177 13.24 4.84 3.22
C ILE A 177 11.92 4.05 3.21
N THR A 178 11.76 3.10 4.14
CA THR A 178 10.53 2.30 4.26
C THR A 178 9.34 3.17 4.68
N THR A 179 8.27 3.06 3.93
CA THR A 179 7.02 3.83 4.06
C THR A 179 5.82 2.89 3.97
N PRO A 180 4.57 3.35 4.22
CA PRO A 180 3.38 2.56 3.90
C PRO A 180 3.32 2.09 2.45
N HIS A 181 3.84 2.89 1.50
CA HIS A 181 3.97 2.46 0.11
C HIS A 181 4.94 1.29 -0.06
N THR A 182 6.01 1.25 0.69
CA THR A 182 6.96 0.13 0.69
C THR A 182 6.27 -1.17 1.14
N LEU A 183 5.42 -1.13 2.17
CA LEU A 183 4.64 -2.31 2.60
C LEU A 183 3.70 -2.81 1.51
N ARG A 184 3.02 -1.89 0.81
CA ARG A 184 2.18 -2.24 -0.33
C ARG A 184 3.01 -2.82 -1.50
N HIS A 185 4.22 -2.32 -1.72
CA HIS A 185 5.15 -2.90 -2.69
C HIS A 185 5.60 -4.30 -2.28
N SER A 186 5.88 -4.50 -0.99
CA SER A 186 6.23 -5.81 -0.44
C SER A 186 5.10 -6.83 -0.62
N PHE A 187 3.83 -6.45 -0.37
CA PHE A 187 2.65 -7.27 -0.65
C PHE A 187 2.58 -7.67 -2.13
N ALA A 188 2.73 -6.71 -3.05
CA ALA A 188 2.69 -6.99 -4.47
C ALA A 188 3.82 -7.92 -4.93
N THR A 189 5.03 -7.68 -4.42
CA THR A 189 6.22 -8.48 -4.72
C THR A 189 6.08 -9.90 -4.18
N ASP A 190 5.51 -10.05 -2.99
CA ASP A 190 5.25 -11.37 -2.39
C ASP A 190 4.26 -12.17 -3.23
N LEU A 191 3.12 -11.61 -3.63
CA LEU A 191 2.16 -12.27 -4.52
C LEU A 191 2.81 -12.73 -5.83
N LEU A 192 3.59 -11.84 -6.48
CA LEU A 192 4.29 -12.18 -7.71
C LEU A 192 5.35 -13.26 -7.47
N SER A 193 6.03 -13.24 -6.32
CA SER A 193 7.02 -14.26 -5.96
C SER A 193 6.38 -15.63 -5.78
N GLN A 194 5.12 -15.70 -5.45
CA GLN A 194 4.36 -16.94 -5.34
C GLN A 194 3.68 -17.36 -6.66
N GLY A 195 3.94 -16.64 -7.76
CA GLY A 195 3.44 -17.00 -9.09
C GLY A 195 2.07 -16.43 -9.44
N VAL A 196 1.54 -15.50 -8.62
CA VAL A 196 0.28 -14.84 -8.95
C VAL A 196 0.43 -13.99 -10.21
N ASP A 197 -0.51 -14.10 -11.12
CA ASP A 197 -0.50 -13.34 -12.38
C ASP A 197 -0.50 -11.83 -12.15
N LEU A 198 0.26 -11.11 -12.98
CA LEU A 198 0.42 -9.65 -12.86
C LEU A 198 -0.91 -8.88 -12.94
N ARG A 199 -1.89 -9.38 -13.73
CA ARG A 199 -3.21 -8.76 -13.84
C ARG A 199 -4.01 -8.93 -12.57
N LEU A 200 -3.93 -10.10 -11.92
CA LEU A 200 -4.56 -10.32 -10.61
C LEU A 200 -3.94 -9.43 -9.54
N VAL A 201 -2.61 -9.29 -9.51
CA VAL A 201 -1.94 -8.34 -8.61
C VAL A 201 -2.38 -6.91 -8.87
N GLN A 202 -2.55 -6.53 -10.14
CA GLN A 202 -3.08 -5.21 -10.52
C GLN A 202 -4.51 -4.99 -9.98
N GLU A 203 -5.36 -6.01 -10.04
CA GLU A 203 -6.72 -5.97 -9.54
C GLU A 203 -6.75 -5.85 -8.00
N PHE A 204 -6.02 -6.68 -7.27
CA PHE A 204 -5.84 -6.55 -5.81
C PHE A 204 -5.42 -5.16 -5.39
N LEU A 205 -4.49 -4.56 -6.12
CA LEU A 205 -3.99 -3.22 -5.83
C LEU A 205 -4.94 -2.10 -6.30
N GLY A 206 -5.88 -2.38 -7.21
CA GLY A 206 -6.74 -1.37 -7.82
C GLY A 206 -5.95 -0.35 -8.63
N HIS A 207 -5.03 -0.81 -9.49
CA HIS A 207 -4.29 0.04 -10.42
C HIS A 207 -5.10 0.29 -11.70
N LYS A 208 -5.22 1.56 -12.10
CA LYS A 208 -5.91 1.93 -13.36
C LYS A 208 -5.08 1.56 -14.59
N ASN A 209 -3.77 1.61 -14.47
CA ASN A 209 -2.82 1.42 -15.56
C ASN A 209 -1.88 0.27 -15.24
N ILE A 210 -1.73 -0.66 -16.18
CA ILE A 210 -0.84 -1.81 -16.06
C ILE A 210 0.63 -1.38 -15.88
N ALA A 211 1.04 -0.26 -16.46
CA ALA A 211 2.37 0.31 -16.28
C ALA A 211 2.73 0.53 -14.80
N THR A 212 1.75 0.80 -13.95
CA THR A 212 1.98 0.96 -12.50
C THR A 212 2.34 -0.37 -11.82
N THR A 213 1.95 -1.51 -12.40
CA THR A 213 2.24 -2.84 -11.89
C THR A 213 3.46 -3.45 -12.58
N GLN A 214 3.78 -3.00 -13.81
CA GLN A 214 4.96 -3.44 -14.55
C GLN A 214 6.30 -3.14 -13.85
N ILE A 215 6.32 -2.19 -12.90
CA ILE A 215 7.52 -1.91 -12.08
C ILE A 215 7.99 -3.13 -11.27
N TYR A 216 7.14 -4.15 -11.12
CA TYR A 216 7.47 -5.41 -10.41
C TYR A 216 7.96 -6.52 -11.35
N THR A 217 8.05 -6.29 -12.67
CA THR A 217 8.40 -7.34 -13.66
C THR A 217 9.82 -7.86 -13.53
N HIS A 218 10.74 -7.14 -12.86
CA HIS A 218 12.08 -7.64 -12.56
C HIS A 218 12.06 -8.85 -11.59
N VAL A 219 11.04 -8.96 -10.75
CA VAL A 219 10.82 -10.11 -9.87
C VAL A 219 10.44 -11.35 -10.70
N THR A 220 9.64 -11.17 -11.74
CA THR A 220 9.19 -12.24 -12.63
C THR A 220 10.31 -12.86 -13.47
N LYS A 221 11.40 -12.15 -13.79
CA LYS A 221 12.54 -12.72 -14.55
C LYS A 221 13.23 -13.85 -13.81
N LYS A 222 13.39 -13.77 -12.49
CA LYS A 222 13.96 -14.87 -11.68
C LYS A 222 12.97 -16.04 -11.66
N GLN A 223 11.69 -15.76 -11.46
CA GLN A 223 10.64 -16.78 -11.46
C GLN A 223 10.47 -17.47 -12.80
N LEU A 224 10.49 -16.73 -13.93
CA LEU A 224 10.45 -17.34 -15.25
C LEU A 224 11.59 -18.35 -15.45
N ARG A 225 12.78 -18.05 -14.92
CA ARG A 225 13.92 -18.96 -14.94
C ARG A 225 13.68 -20.19 -14.07
N ASP A 226 13.13 -20.00 -12.87
CA ASP A 226 12.87 -21.07 -11.91
C ASP A 226 11.72 -21.96 -12.39
N VAL A 227 10.66 -21.38 -12.95
CA VAL A 227 9.55 -22.09 -13.59
C VAL A 227 10.03 -22.83 -14.84
N HIS A 228 10.84 -22.19 -15.69
CA HIS A 228 11.40 -22.85 -16.88
C HIS A 228 12.25 -24.08 -16.46
N ARG A 229 13.10 -23.92 -15.46
CA ARG A 229 13.89 -25.05 -14.92
C ARG A 229 12.96 -26.15 -14.43
N LYS A 230 11.97 -25.82 -13.60
CA LYS A 230 11.04 -26.79 -13.00
C LYS A 230 10.18 -27.53 -14.05
N ILE A 231 9.81 -26.87 -15.15
CA ILE A 231 8.92 -27.45 -16.18
C ILE A 231 9.73 -28.16 -17.27
N HIS A 232 10.92 -27.66 -17.62
CA HIS A 232 11.65 -28.15 -18.79
C HIS A 232 12.92 -28.94 -18.43
N SER A 233 13.54 -28.72 -17.26
CA SER A 233 14.72 -29.49 -16.87
C SER A 233 14.38 -30.78 -16.14
N ASP A 234 13.18 -30.93 -15.58
CA ASP A 234 12.72 -32.15 -14.90
C ASP A 234 11.92 -33.09 -15.85
N ARG A 235 11.85 -32.78 -17.14
CA ARG A 235 11.30 -33.71 -18.14
C ARG A 235 12.45 -34.55 -18.71
N ASP A 236 12.64 -35.70 -18.11
CA ASP A 236 13.43 -36.80 -18.73
C ASP A 236 12.69 -37.24 -20.00
N PHE A 237 13.13 -36.75 -21.15
CA PHE A 237 12.66 -37.25 -22.48
C PHE A 237 13.32 -38.59 -22.88
N ASP A 238 14.24 -39.14 -22.03
CA ASP A 238 14.98 -40.37 -22.29
C ASP A 238 14.39 -41.60 -21.58
N LYS A 239 13.07 -41.76 -21.58
CA LYS A 239 12.41 -43.03 -21.27
C LYS A 239 11.49 -43.42 -22.40
N ASN A 240 12.10 -43.96 -23.49
CA ASN A 240 11.52 -44.93 -24.39
C ASN A 240 12.65 -45.83 -24.94
#